data_9a82c6c64bb0a83bc486142289429d30
#
_entry.id   9a82c6c64bb0a83bc486142289429d30
#
_cell.length_a   1.000
_cell.length_b   1.000
_cell.length_c   1.000
_cell.angle_alpha   90.00
_cell.angle_beta   90.00
_cell.angle_gamma   90.00
#
_symmetry.space_group_name_H-M   'P 1'
#
loop_
_entity.id
_entity.type
_entity.pdbx_description
1 polymer ?
#
loop_
_entity_poly.entity_id
_entity_poly.type
_entity_poly.pdbx_seq_one_letter_code
_entity_poly.pdbx_strand_id
1 'polypeptide(L)'
;KLKLLSLFVFVGTFSTIAQENVTYQKPSAEILALADYERAPSVSMDTKKEYMLLSYRNTYKTLDDLNQTEMKLGGLRINPVTNISSTVTYINNLKIRKIKDKNEIQVSGLPANARITNISWSPNEKKIAFTNTTNQGVELWVIDVATATAKKLTSDNLNANLGSPFNWMKDNETLLVKVLPKNRPALIDNNKDLPKGPTVSTSDGSKSQNRTYQDLLKNKTDEANFDAL
;
A
#
# COMPACT_ATOMS: atom_id res chain seq x y z
N LYS A 1 74.49 -35.12 -18.11
CA LYS A 1 74.03 -33.70 -18.18
C LYS A 1 72.50 -33.72 -18.24
N LEU A 2 71.88 -33.50 -17.09
CA LEU A 2 70.44 -33.45 -16.92
C LEU A 2 69.97 -32.04 -17.16
N LYS A 3 69.16 -31.76 -18.18
CA LYS A 3 68.54 -30.48 -18.39
C LYS A 3 67.22 -30.47 -17.64
N LEU A 4 67.21 -29.65 -16.58
CA LEU A 4 66.03 -29.35 -15.78
C LEU A 4 65.15 -28.39 -16.60
N LEU A 5 63.95 -28.86 -17.05
CA LEU A 5 62.99 -28.06 -17.76
C LEU A 5 62.02 -27.46 -16.69
N SER A 6 62.22 -26.20 -16.33
CA SER A 6 61.30 -25.49 -15.40
C SER A 6 60.04 -25.13 -16.15
N LEU A 7 58.96 -25.85 -15.87
CA LEU A 7 57.61 -25.55 -16.31
C LEU A 7 57.06 -24.43 -15.41
N PHE A 8 57.04 -23.21 -15.90
CA PHE A 8 56.37 -22.08 -15.25
C PHE A 8 54.85 -22.20 -15.47
N VAL A 9 54.16 -22.73 -14.46
CA VAL A 9 52.69 -22.69 -14.44
C VAL A 9 52.24 -21.27 -14.05
N PHE A 10 51.83 -20.51 -15.04
CA PHE A 10 51.20 -19.21 -14.82
C PHE A 10 49.75 -19.45 -14.31
N VAL A 11 49.58 -19.49 -13.01
CA VAL A 11 48.26 -19.49 -12.39
C VAL A 11 47.73 -18.05 -12.45
N GLY A 12 47.00 -17.75 -13.53
CA GLY A 12 46.21 -16.53 -13.61
C GLY A 12 45.09 -16.55 -12.58
N THR A 13 45.25 -15.83 -11.49
CA THR A 13 44.15 -15.55 -10.57
C THR A 13 43.17 -14.63 -11.25
N PHE A 14 42.13 -15.20 -11.86
CA PHE A 14 40.95 -14.44 -12.25
C PHE A 14 40.27 -13.99 -10.96
N SER A 15 40.49 -12.73 -10.57
CA SER A 15 39.66 -12.06 -9.59
C SER A 15 38.26 -11.96 -10.17
N THR A 16 37.36 -12.89 -9.83
CA THR A 16 35.94 -12.70 -10.06
C THR A 16 35.52 -11.58 -9.12
N ILE A 17 35.44 -10.37 -9.64
CA ILE A 17 34.75 -9.27 -8.98
C ILE A 17 33.29 -9.68 -8.98
N ALA A 18 32.81 -10.24 -7.86
CA ALA A 18 31.39 -10.35 -7.61
C ALA A 18 30.84 -8.92 -7.70
N GLN A 19 29.99 -8.65 -8.68
CA GLN A 19 29.35 -7.35 -8.82
C GLN A 19 28.38 -7.17 -7.64
N GLU A 20 28.91 -6.79 -6.47
CA GLU A 20 28.14 -6.19 -5.41
C GLU A 20 27.77 -4.78 -5.88
N ASN A 21 26.50 -4.47 -5.97
CA ASN A 21 25.90 -3.19 -6.37
C ASN A 21 25.75 -2.93 -7.88
N VAL A 22 25.17 -3.87 -8.60
CA VAL A 22 24.60 -3.53 -9.92
C VAL A 22 23.36 -2.67 -9.68
N THR A 23 23.46 -1.38 -10.01
CA THR A 23 22.29 -0.50 -10.04
C THR A 23 21.33 -0.98 -11.13
N TYR A 24 20.02 -0.90 -10.85
CA TYR A 24 19.01 -1.22 -11.86
C TYR A 24 19.26 -0.42 -13.14
N GLN A 25 19.44 -1.11 -14.26
CA GLN A 25 19.62 -0.47 -15.55
C GLN A 25 18.25 -0.13 -16.15
N LYS A 26 18.13 1.07 -16.68
CA LYS A 26 16.94 1.47 -17.44
C LYS A 26 17.03 0.89 -18.85
N PRO A 27 15.95 0.32 -19.39
CA PRO A 27 15.85 -0.04 -20.80
C PRO A 27 16.05 1.17 -21.72
N SER A 28 16.23 0.91 -23.03
CA SER A 28 16.28 2.00 -24.02
C SER A 28 14.97 2.82 -24.03
N ALA A 29 15.05 4.08 -24.50
CA ALA A 29 13.90 4.98 -24.52
C ALA A 29 12.72 4.41 -25.32
N GLU A 30 12.99 3.66 -26.40
CA GLU A 30 11.96 3.02 -27.22
C GLU A 30 11.21 1.92 -26.46
N ILE A 31 11.94 1.11 -25.67
CA ILE A 31 11.32 0.07 -24.84
C ILE A 31 10.53 0.70 -23.68
N LEU A 32 11.08 1.76 -23.07
CA LEU A 32 10.37 2.49 -22.01
C LEU A 32 9.07 3.12 -22.52
N ALA A 33 9.06 3.70 -23.73
CA ALA A 33 7.86 4.29 -24.32
C ALA A 33 6.73 3.28 -24.55
N LEU A 34 7.06 2.00 -24.78
CA LEU A 34 6.09 0.93 -24.92
C LEU A 34 5.51 0.47 -23.56
N ALA A 35 6.29 0.54 -22.50
CA ALA A 35 5.94 0.07 -21.17
C ALA A 35 5.36 1.18 -20.28
N ASP A 36 5.90 2.39 -20.37
CA ASP A 36 5.58 3.54 -19.51
C ASP A 36 4.56 4.46 -20.16
N TYR A 37 3.37 3.92 -20.42
CA TYR A 37 2.26 4.71 -20.96
C TYR A 37 1.43 5.32 -19.84
N GLU A 38 0.89 6.51 -20.08
CA GLU A 38 -0.03 7.16 -19.15
C GLU A 38 -1.37 6.43 -19.15
N ARG A 39 -1.73 5.90 -17.98
CA ARG A 39 -2.99 5.19 -17.81
C ARG A 39 -4.15 6.16 -17.76
N ALA A 40 -5.24 5.86 -18.48
CA ALA A 40 -6.49 6.61 -18.37
C ALA A 40 -6.99 6.63 -16.92
N PRO A 41 -7.50 7.78 -16.42
CA PRO A 41 -8.00 7.89 -15.05
C PRO A 41 -9.26 7.05 -14.85
N SER A 42 -9.47 6.57 -13.64
CA SER A 42 -10.75 6.03 -13.21
C SER A 42 -11.73 7.17 -12.99
N VAL A 43 -13.00 6.98 -13.40
CA VAL A 43 -14.04 8.02 -13.34
C VAL A 43 -15.11 7.61 -12.34
N SER A 44 -15.43 8.51 -11.40
CA SER A 44 -16.58 8.42 -10.51
C SER A 44 -17.46 9.65 -10.71
N MET A 45 -18.75 9.46 -10.93
CA MET A 45 -19.71 10.55 -11.15
C MET A 45 -20.65 10.69 -9.97
N ASP A 46 -21.13 11.91 -9.74
CA ASP A 46 -22.25 12.14 -8.86
C ASP A 46 -23.56 11.59 -9.44
N THR A 47 -24.58 11.38 -8.59
CA THR A 47 -25.88 10.81 -9.01
C THR A 47 -26.64 11.73 -9.95
N LYS A 48 -26.41 13.04 -9.84
CA LYS A 48 -27.04 14.07 -10.70
C LYS A 48 -26.36 14.21 -12.07
N LYS A 49 -25.21 13.55 -12.26
CA LYS A 49 -24.39 13.66 -13.47
C LYS A 49 -23.98 15.11 -13.79
N GLU A 50 -23.65 15.87 -12.76
CA GLU A 50 -23.14 17.24 -12.88
C GLU A 50 -21.63 17.30 -12.81
N TYR A 51 -21.03 16.43 -11.97
CA TYR A 51 -19.59 16.37 -11.72
C TYR A 51 -19.03 14.97 -11.90
N MET A 52 -17.80 14.88 -12.31
CA MET A 52 -17.01 13.67 -12.29
C MET A 52 -15.68 13.91 -11.59
N LEU A 53 -15.27 12.94 -10.78
CA LEU A 53 -13.95 12.83 -10.20
C LEU A 53 -13.10 11.93 -11.07
N LEU A 54 -11.95 12.43 -11.51
CA LEU A 54 -10.96 11.72 -12.29
C LEU A 54 -9.82 11.34 -11.36
N SER A 55 -9.57 10.03 -11.21
CA SER A 55 -8.57 9.48 -10.30
C SER A 55 -7.42 8.87 -11.09
N TYR A 56 -6.23 9.44 -10.97
CA TYR A 56 -5.03 9.04 -11.69
C TYR A 56 -4.15 8.15 -10.82
N ARG A 57 -3.52 7.17 -11.42
CA ARG A 57 -2.57 6.28 -10.75
C ARG A 57 -1.47 5.85 -11.72
N ASN A 58 -0.33 5.49 -11.18
CA ASN A 58 0.74 4.91 -11.98
C ASN A 58 0.29 3.59 -12.63
N THR A 59 0.83 3.28 -13.79
CA THR A 59 0.59 2.02 -14.49
C THR A 59 1.10 0.84 -13.67
N TYR A 60 2.27 0.98 -13.06
CA TYR A 60 2.92 -0.03 -12.23
C TYR A 60 3.14 0.47 -10.80
N LYS A 61 3.26 -0.46 -9.87
CA LYS A 61 3.71 -0.17 -8.50
C LYS A 61 5.17 0.27 -8.54
N THR A 62 5.52 1.22 -7.69
CA THR A 62 6.91 1.62 -7.48
C THR A 62 7.68 0.56 -6.68
N LEU A 63 9.00 0.62 -6.67
CA LEU A 63 9.81 -0.24 -5.82
C LEU A 63 9.50 0.00 -4.33
N ASP A 64 9.21 1.24 -3.94
CA ASP A 64 8.78 1.57 -2.58
C ASP A 64 7.45 0.88 -2.22
N ASP A 65 6.48 0.84 -3.14
CA ASP A 65 5.22 0.14 -2.92
C ASP A 65 5.41 -1.38 -2.80
N LEU A 66 6.39 -1.94 -3.51
CA LEU A 66 6.72 -3.36 -3.46
C LEU A 66 7.55 -3.75 -2.24
N ASN A 67 8.33 -2.81 -1.70
CA ASN A 67 9.20 -3.02 -0.54
C ASN A 67 8.53 -2.67 0.80
N GLN A 68 7.21 -2.45 0.81
CA GLN A 68 6.49 -2.16 2.05
C GLN A 68 6.51 -3.35 3.00
N THR A 69 6.68 -3.06 4.30
CA THR A 69 6.57 -4.09 5.34
C THR A 69 5.17 -4.71 5.31
N GLU A 70 5.11 -6.03 5.29
CA GLU A 70 3.87 -6.78 5.30
C GLU A 70 3.80 -7.72 6.49
N MET A 71 2.68 -7.69 7.21
CA MET A 71 2.30 -8.68 8.20
C MET A 71 1.06 -9.43 7.70
N LYS A 72 1.13 -10.76 7.74
CA LYS A 72 0.03 -11.66 7.36
C LYS A 72 -0.62 -12.19 8.62
N LEU A 73 -1.90 -11.88 8.82
CA LEU A 73 -2.56 -12.13 10.09
C LEU A 73 -4.07 -12.34 9.89
N GLY A 74 -4.55 -13.54 10.20
CA GLY A 74 -5.97 -13.85 10.10
C GLY A 74 -6.59 -13.65 8.71
N GLY A 75 -5.82 -13.90 7.64
CA GLY A 75 -6.20 -13.65 6.25
C GLY A 75 -6.00 -12.20 5.78
N LEU A 76 -5.59 -11.30 6.67
CA LEU A 76 -5.26 -9.93 6.33
C LEU A 76 -3.80 -9.82 5.90
N ARG A 77 -3.54 -8.87 5.04
CA ARG A 77 -2.19 -8.42 4.66
C ARG A 77 -2.09 -6.94 4.97
N ILE A 78 -1.42 -6.62 6.04
CA ILE A 78 -1.36 -5.26 6.59
C ILE A 78 0.06 -4.73 6.61
N ASN A 79 0.19 -3.43 6.49
CA ASN A 79 1.42 -2.74 6.83
C ASN A 79 1.32 -2.33 8.32
N PRO A 80 2.13 -2.92 9.22
CA PRO A 80 2.03 -2.69 10.66
C PRO A 80 2.43 -1.26 11.07
N VAL A 81 3.15 -0.54 10.22
CA VAL A 81 3.56 0.85 10.46
C VAL A 81 2.44 1.81 10.07
N THR A 82 1.92 1.68 8.86
CA THR A 82 0.92 2.62 8.32
C THR A 82 -0.52 2.24 8.62
N ASN A 83 -0.77 1.02 9.13
CA ASN A 83 -2.10 0.54 9.53
C ASN A 83 -3.14 0.57 8.42
N ILE A 84 -2.70 0.16 7.25
CA ILE A 84 -3.53 -0.06 6.06
C ILE A 84 -3.08 -1.36 5.37
N SER A 85 -3.92 -1.91 4.51
CA SER A 85 -3.53 -3.09 3.72
C SER A 85 -2.25 -2.84 2.90
N SER A 86 -1.30 -3.78 2.96
CA SER A 86 -0.06 -3.74 2.15
C SER A 86 -0.31 -3.93 0.66
N THR A 87 -1.48 -4.47 0.29
CA THR A 87 -1.83 -4.75 -1.12
C THR A 87 -2.51 -3.58 -1.84
N VAL A 88 -2.73 -2.48 -1.14
CA VAL A 88 -3.40 -1.28 -1.69
C VAL A 88 -2.68 -0.75 -2.93
N THR A 89 -3.47 -0.30 -3.90
CA THR A 89 -2.99 0.48 -5.03
C THR A 89 -3.41 1.93 -4.83
N TYR A 90 -2.44 2.83 -4.86
CA TYR A 90 -2.67 4.24 -4.56
C TYR A 90 -3.02 5.05 -5.80
N ILE A 91 -3.91 6.03 -5.60
CA ILE A 91 -4.17 7.12 -6.53
C ILE A 91 -3.18 8.23 -6.19
N ASN A 92 -2.54 8.81 -7.21
CA ASN A 92 -1.50 9.83 -7.02
C ASN A 92 -1.96 11.25 -7.38
N ASN A 93 -3.10 11.37 -8.08
CA ASN A 93 -3.65 12.68 -8.43
C ASN A 93 -5.16 12.61 -8.62
N LEU A 94 -5.85 13.74 -8.37
CA LEU A 94 -7.29 13.90 -8.52
C LEU A 94 -7.59 15.17 -9.31
N LYS A 95 -8.53 15.05 -10.27
CA LYS A 95 -9.11 16.21 -10.94
C LYS A 95 -10.62 16.12 -10.90
N ILE A 96 -11.28 17.26 -10.91
CA ILE A 96 -12.73 17.38 -10.99
C ILE A 96 -13.09 18.00 -12.34
N ARG A 97 -14.15 17.49 -12.96
CA ARG A 97 -14.70 18.03 -14.19
C ARG A 97 -16.21 18.12 -14.10
N LYS A 98 -16.78 19.26 -14.48
CA LYS A 98 -18.21 19.34 -14.76
C LYS A 98 -18.51 18.61 -16.05
N ILE A 99 -19.55 17.77 -16.06
CA ILE A 99 -19.86 16.92 -17.23
C ILE A 99 -20.13 17.74 -18.50
N LYS A 100 -20.75 18.90 -18.32
CA LYS A 100 -21.03 19.83 -19.44
C LYS A 100 -19.80 20.58 -19.95
N ASP A 101 -18.76 20.66 -19.12
CA ASP A 101 -17.53 21.40 -19.44
C ASP A 101 -16.48 20.41 -19.98
N LYS A 102 -15.65 20.88 -20.91
CA LYS A 102 -14.52 20.08 -21.40
C LYS A 102 -13.28 20.19 -20.50
N ASN A 103 -13.24 21.18 -19.64
CA ASN A 103 -12.07 21.48 -18.83
C ASN A 103 -12.01 20.65 -17.55
N GLU A 104 -10.87 20.05 -17.30
CA GLU A 104 -10.53 19.37 -16.06
C GLU A 104 -9.89 20.37 -15.09
N ILE A 105 -10.38 20.42 -13.86
CA ILE A 105 -9.86 21.27 -12.81
C ILE A 105 -8.98 20.41 -11.90
N GLN A 106 -7.71 20.77 -11.79
CA GLN A 106 -6.80 20.12 -10.85
C GLN A 106 -7.27 20.37 -9.42
N VAL A 107 -7.42 19.34 -8.60
CA VAL A 107 -7.69 19.51 -7.17
C VAL A 107 -6.46 20.14 -6.52
N SER A 108 -6.66 21.33 -5.96
CA SER A 108 -5.63 22.07 -5.23
C SER A 108 -5.51 21.59 -3.78
N GLY A 109 -4.35 21.79 -3.15
CA GLY A 109 -4.12 21.43 -1.76
C GLY A 109 -3.98 19.92 -1.50
N LEU A 110 -3.83 19.08 -2.54
CA LEU A 110 -3.50 17.67 -2.34
C LEU A 110 -2.15 17.52 -1.63
N PRO A 111 -1.96 16.42 -0.85
CA PRO A 111 -0.67 16.15 -0.21
C PRO A 111 0.44 15.96 -1.27
N ALA A 112 1.63 16.44 -0.95
CA ALA A 112 2.81 16.12 -1.76
C ALA A 112 3.03 14.60 -1.75
N ASN A 113 3.38 14.01 -2.89
CA ASN A 113 3.51 12.56 -3.05
C ASN A 113 2.25 11.79 -2.60
N ALA A 114 1.09 12.22 -3.09
CA ALA A 114 -0.22 11.69 -2.71
C ALA A 114 -0.30 10.16 -2.89
N ARG A 115 -0.74 9.48 -1.83
CA ARG A 115 -1.05 8.05 -1.78
C ARG A 115 -2.50 7.88 -1.33
N ILE A 116 -3.41 8.16 -2.24
CA ILE A 116 -4.85 8.32 -1.97
C ILE A 116 -5.57 6.99 -2.11
N THR A 117 -6.49 6.72 -1.17
CA THR A 117 -7.42 5.59 -1.20
C THR A 117 -8.73 5.93 -0.49
N ASN A 118 -9.65 4.96 -0.41
CA ASN A 118 -10.91 5.09 0.34
C ASN A 118 -11.70 6.36 -0.02
N ILE A 119 -11.86 6.62 -1.32
CA ILE A 119 -12.59 7.79 -1.81
C ILE A 119 -14.09 7.57 -1.64
N SER A 120 -14.79 8.54 -1.05
CA SER A 120 -16.24 8.50 -0.82
C SER A 120 -16.87 9.88 -0.95
N TRP A 121 -17.93 9.96 -1.73
CA TRP A 121 -18.76 11.15 -1.84
C TRP A 121 -19.62 11.33 -0.57
N SER A 122 -19.85 12.59 -0.15
CA SER A 122 -20.85 12.90 0.86
C SER A 122 -22.26 12.58 0.34
N PRO A 123 -23.27 12.34 1.21
CA PRO A 123 -24.62 12.02 0.75
C PRO A 123 -25.26 13.07 -0.17
N ASN A 124 -24.89 14.36 0.00
CA ASN A 124 -25.32 15.44 -0.88
C ASN A 124 -24.38 15.70 -2.07
N GLU A 125 -23.29 14.93 -2.18
CA GLU A 125 -22.28 14.97 -3.25
C GLU A 125 -21.55 16.31 -3.43
N LYS A 126 -21.62 17.20 -2.42
CA LYS A 126 -20.87 18.46 -2.42
C LYS A 126 -19.44 18.33 -1.91
N LYS A 127 -19.14 17.23 -1.22
CA LYS A 127 -17.81 16.94 -0.67
C LYS A 127 -17.37 15.54 -1.04
N ILE A 128 -16.07 15.32 -1.11
CA ILE A 128 -15.46 14.02 -1.31
C ILE A 128 -14.44 13.81 -0.19
N ALA A 129 -14.61 12.77 0.62
CA ALA A 129 -13.60 12.37 1.60
C ALA A 129 -12.70 11.30 1.01
N PHE A 130 -11.43 11.31 1.39
CA PHE A 130 -10.45 10.31 1.02
C PHE A 130 -9.38 10.16 2.09
N THR A 131 -8.67 9.04 2.06
CA THR A 131 -7.49 8.85 2.91
C THR A 131 -6.21 9.05 2.12
N ASN A 132 -5.21 9.62 2.78
CA ASN A 132 -3.84 9.69 2.29
C ASN A 132 -2.93 8.89 3.22
N THR A 133 -2.10 8.01 2.65
CA THR A 133 -1.16 7.20 3.42
C THR A 133 0.21 7.87 3.41
N THR A 134 0.70 8.24 4.60
CA THR A 134 2.06 8.73 4.83
C THR A 134 3.00 7.56 5.15
N ASN A 135 4.26 7.84 5.43
CA ASN A 135 5.20 6.82 5.91
C ASN A 135 4.94 6.39 7.37
N GLN A 136 4.06 7.07 8.09
CA GLN A 136 3.79 6.85 9.51
C GLN A 136 2.36 6.36 9.78
N GLY A 137 1.42 6.63 8.86
CA GLY A 137 0.03 6.25 9.07
C GLY A 137 -0.90 6.76 8.00
N VAL A 138 -2.19 6.79 8.31
CA VAL A 138 -3.27 7.18 7.40
C VAL A 138 -3.96 8.44 7.91
N GLU A 139 -4.09 9.42 7.04
CA GLU A 139 -4.76 10.71 7.26
C GLU A 139 -6.11 10.75 6.56
N LEU A 140 -7.06 11.49 7.11
CA LEU A 140 -8.33 11.82 6.46
C LEU A 140 -8.27 13.21 5.85
N TRP A 141 -8.75 13.31 4.62
CA TRP A 141 -8.83 14.54 3.84
C TRP A 141 -10.23 14.71 3.27
N VAL A 142 -10.60 15.94 2.97
CA VAL A 142 -11.87 16.27 2.30
C VAL A 142 -11.62 17.25 1.16
N ILE A 143 -12.35 17.08 0.05
CA ILE A 143 -12.38 17.99 -1.08
C ILE A 143 -13.74 18.66 -1.08
N ASP A 144 -13.77 19.96 -1.27
CA ASP A 144 -14.96 20.71 -1.68
C ASP A 144 -15.08 20.62 -3.21
N VAL A 145 -16.18 20.06 -3.70
CA VAL A 145 -16.36 19.77 -5.14
C VAL A 145 -16.49 21.04 -5.96
N ALA A 146 -17.12 22.08 -5.42
CA ALA A 146 -17.37 23.33 -6.14
C ALA A 146 -16.07 24.12 -6.38
N THR A 147 -15.18 24.11 -5.39
CA THR A 147 -13.90 24.84 -5.44
C THR A 147 -12.72 23.98 -5.90
N ALA A 148 -12.91 22.66 -5.98
CA ALA A 148 -11.84 21.69 -6.24
C ALA A 148 -10.64 21.87 -5.29
N THR A 149 -10.91 22.07 -3.99
CA THR A 149 -9.88 22.31 -2.98
C THR A 149 -9.89 21.22 -1.93
N ALA A 150 -8.74 20.60 -1.69
CA ALA A 150 -8.55 19.57 -0.66
C ALA A 150 -8.05 20.18 0.65
N LYS A 151 -8.52 19.63 1.78
CA LYS A 151 -8.11 20.01 3.12
C LYS A 151 -7.90 18.77 3.99
N LYS A 152 -6.80 18.73 4.73
CA LYS A 152 -6.52 17.71 5.75
C LYS A 152 -7.44 17.90 6.97
N LEU A 153 -8.02 16.79 7.46
CA LEU A 153 -8.91 16.80 8.63
C LEU A 153 -8.27 16.19 9.88
N THR A 154 -7.44 15.16 9.72
CA THR A 154 -6.84 14.42 10.85
C THR A 154 -5.33 14.35 10.77
N SER A 155 -4.68 13.99 11.88
CA SER A 155 -3.32 13.45 11.85
C SER A 155 -3.33 12.04 11.20
N ASP A 156 -2.16 11.41 11.14
CA ASP A 156 -1.89 10.10 10.52
C ASP A 156 -2.22 8.90 11.44
N ASN A 157 -3.32 8.97 12.18
CA ASN A 157 -3.71 8.01 13.21
C ASN A 157 -4.96 7.20 12.89
N LEU A 158 -5.40 7.18 11.64
CA LEU A 158 -6.56 6.36 11.27
C LEU A 158 -6.20 4.87 11.26
N ASN A 159 -7.18 4.05 11.68
CA ASN A 159 -7.13 2.60 11.54
C ASN A 159 -7.82 2.19 10.23
N ALA A 160 -7.02 1.84 9.23
CA ALA A 160 -7.48 1.37 7.93
C ALA A 160 -7.22 -0.14 7.71
N ASN A 161 -6.94 -0.91 8.78
CA ASN A 161 -6.67 -2.34 8.69
C ASN A 161 -7.92 -3.15 8.38
N LEU A 162 -9.06 -2.78 8.96
CA LEU A 162 -10.31 -3.54 8.91
C LEU A 162 -11.44 -2.70 8.32
N GLY A 163 -11.80 -2.97 7.06
CA GLY A 163 -12.89 -2.29 6.37
C GLY A 163 -12.68 -0.80 6.18
N SER A 164 -13.76 -0.02 6.00
CA SER A 164 -13.65 1.42 5.76
C SER A 164 -13.13 2.17 6.99
N PRO A 165 -12.09 3.02 6.84
CA PRO A 165 -11.57 3.83 7.95
C PRO A 165 -12.48 4.99 8.35
N PHE A 166 -13.43 5.37 7.51
CA PHE A 166 -14.42 6.41 7.80
C PHE A 166 -15.75 6.17 7.08
N ASN A 167 -16.80 6.81 7.58
CA ASN A 167 -18.11 6.83 6.94
C ASN A 167 -18.74 8.23 7.07
N TRP A 168 -19.41 8.69 6.02
CA TRP A 168 -20.23 9.89 6.07
C TRP A 168 -21.51 9.66 6.90
N MET A 169 -21.86 10.63 7.72
CA MET A 169 -23.17 10.69 8.36
C MET A 169 -24.19 11.34 7.42
N LYS A 170 -25.49 11.13 7.70
CA LYS A 170 -26.58 11.63 6.86
C LYS A 170 -26.71 13.15 6.86
N ASP A 171 -26.08 13.85 7.79
CA ASP A 171 -26.06 15.31 7.89
C ASP A 171 -25.18 15.99 6.82
N ASN A 172 -24.42 15.21 6.03
CA ASN A 172 -23.50 15.66 4.99
C ASN A 172 -22.25 16.41 5.47
N GLU A 173 -22.09 16.58 6.78
CA GLU A 173 -21.00 17.37 7.39
C GLU A 173 -20.13 16.52 8.29
N THR A 174 -20.71 15.54 8.97
CA THR A 174 -20.02 14.72 9.96
C THR A 174 -19.41 13.47 9.32
N LEU A 175 -18.19 13.15 9.70
CA LEU A 175 -17.48 11.91 9.37
C LEU A 175 -17.25 11.11 10.65
N LEU A 176 -17.76 9.88 10.69
CA LEU A 176 -17.41 8.89 11.70
C LEU A 176 -16.09 8.24 11.27
N VAL A 177 -15.07 8.27 12.13
CA VAL A 177 -13.73 7.77 11.80
C VAL A 177 -13.28 6.70 12.78
N LYS A 178 -12.53 5.72 12.29
CA LYS A 178 -11.81 4.75 13.11
C LYS A 178 -10.40 5.24 13.34
N VAL A 179 -10.02 5.42 14.60
CA VAL A 179 -8.67 5.85 14.99
C VAL A 179 -7.97 4.74 15.76
N LEU A 180 -6.64 4.71 15.69
CA LEU A 180 -5.83 3.84 16.50
C LEU A 180 -5.90 4.25 17.96
N PRO A 181 -6.15 3.32 18.92
CA PRO A 181 -6.14 3.64 20.34
C PRO A 181 -4.76 4.17 20.78
N LYS A 182 -4.74 5.18 21.63
CA LYS A 182 -3.49 5.77 22.16
C LYS A 182 -2.62 4.77 22.95
N ASN A 183 -3.27 3.82 23.59
CA ASN A 183 -2.64 2.77 24.41
C ASN A 183 -2.53 1.43 23.67
N ARG A 184 -2.63 1.44 22.35
CA ARG A 184 -2.49 0.23 21.54
C ARG A 184 -1.12 -0.40 21.78
N PRO A 185 -1.05 -1.71 22.11
CA PRO A 185 0.23 -2.41 22.20
C PRO A 185 0.93 -2.43 20.83
N ALA A 186 2.25 -2.41 20.84
CA ALA A 186 3.03 -2.56 19.61
C ALA A 186 2.78 -3.94 19.01
N LEU A 187 2.65 -4.00 17.68
CA LEU A 187 2.55 -5.27 16.98
C LEU A 187 3.91 -5.99 17.03
N ILE A 188 3.87 -7.29 17.32
CA ILE A 188 5.06 -8.12 17.46
C ILE A 188 5.31 -8.84 16.14
N ASP A 189 6.50 -8.64 15.57
CA ASP A 189 6.94 -9.34 14.36
C ASP A 189 7.68 -10.64 14.73
N ASN A 190 6.94 -11.76 14.70
CA ASN A 190 7.48 -13.08 15.00
C ASN A 190 8.44 -13.61 13.93
N ASN A 191 8.54 -12.99 12.76
CA ASN A 191 9.44 -13.45 11.71
C ASN A 191 10.93 -13.26 12.07
N LYS A 192 11.19 -12.43 13.08
CA LYS A 192 12.56 -12.15 13.59
C LYS A 192 12.94 -12.99 14.81
N ASP A 193 12.00 -13.74 15.38
CA ASP A 193 12.24 -14.54 16.56
C ASP A 193 12.79 -15.91 16.18
N LEU A 194 13.78 -16.39 16.96
CA LEU A 194 14.24 -17.77 16.85
C LEU A 194 13.12 -18.71 17.33
N PRO A 195 12.76 -19.74 16.56
CA PRO A 195 11.80 -20.73 16.99
C PRO A 195 12.22 -21.36 18.32
N LYS A 196 11.34 -21.40 19.32
CA LYS A 196 11.64 -22.02 20.62
C LYS A 196 11.76 -23.54 20.58
N GLY A 197 11.50 -24.13 19.42
CA GLY A 197 11.60 -25.58 19.19
C GLY A 197 10.92 -26.00 17.89
N PRO A 198 10.96 -27.28 17.54
CA PRO A 198 10.29 -27.81 16.38
C PRO A 198 8.77 -27.69 16.53
N THR A 199 8.08 -27.36 15.44
CA THR A 199 6.61 -27.43 15.38
C THR A 199 6.21 -28.90 15.21
N VAL A 200 5.56 -29.48 16.22
CA VAL A 200 5.05 -30.85 16.17
C VAL A 200 3.56 -30.79 15.90
N SER A 201 3.11 -31.37 14.79
CA SER A 201 1.70 -31.61 14.53
C SER A 201 1.39 -33.07 14.79
N THR A 202 0.45 -33.33 15.67
CA THR A 202 -0.09 -34.69 15.91
C THR A 202 -1.46 -34.80 15.28
N SER A 203 -1.70 -35.91 14.55
CA SER A 203 -3.04 -36.23 14.07
C SER A 203 -3.67 -37.21 15.05
N ASP A 204 -4.84 -36.85 15.56
CA ASP A 204 -5.66 -37.71 16.42
C ASP A 204 -6.63 -38.58 15.62
N GLY A 205 -6.51 -38.61 14.28
CA GLY A 205 -7.39 -39.31 13.37
C GLY A 205 -8.74 -38.65 13.13
N SER A 206 -8.98 -37.49 13.71
CA SER A 206 -10.20 -36.73 13.43
C SER A 206 -10.22 -36.23 11.99
N LYS A 207 -11.35 -36.42 11.29
CA LYS A 207 -11.54 -35.88 9.93
C LYS A 207 -11.83 -34.37 10.07
N SER A 208 -10.81 -33.55 9.84
CA SER A 208 -11.01 -32.10 9.67
C SER A 208 -11.37 -31.78 8.22
N GLN A 209 -12.25 -30.80 8.02
CA GLN A 209 -12.50 -30.26 6.68
C GLN A 209 -11.19 -29.66 6.13
N ASN A 210 -10.90 -29.93 4.86
CA ASN A 210 -9.80 -29.27 4.14
C ASN A 210 -10.13 -27.77 4.06
N ARG A 211 -9.56 -27.00 4.98
CA ARG A 211 -9.68 -25.55 4.98
C ARG A 211 -8.45 -24.96 4.31
N THR A 212 -8.65 -24.32 3.18
CA THR A 212 -7.60 -23.62 2.43
C THR A 212 -7.51 -22.13 2.79
N TYR A 213 -7.81 -21.79 4.05
CA TYR A 213 -7.64 -20.42 4.52
C TYR A 213 -6.15 -20.12 4.67
N GLN A 214 -5.74 -19.03 4.03
CA GLN A 214 -4.36 -18.54 4.13
C GLN A 214 -4.19 -17.73 5.42
N ASP A 215 -2.95 -17.74 5.94
CA ASP A 215 -2.50 -16.85 7.01
C ASP A 215 -3.36 -16.89 8.28
N LEU A 216 -3.84 -18.08 8.68
CA LEU A 216 -4.56 -18.26 9.93
C LEU A 216 -3.69 -17.86 11.14
N LEU A 217 -4.34 -17.47 12.23
CA LEU A 217 -3.67 -17.27 13.52
C LEU A 217 -3.07 -18.60 13.99
N LYS A 218 -1.76 -18.63 14.26
CA LYS A 218 -0.99 -19.85 14.54
C LYS A 218 -0.64 -20.00 16.00
N ASN A 219 -0.62 -18.90 16.73
CA ASN A 219 -0.13 -18.84 18.10
C ASN A 219 -0.76 -17.65 18.86
N LYS A 220 -0.50 -17.59 20.17
CA LYS A 220 -1.01 -16.50 21.03
C LYS A 220 -0.50 -15.10 20.66
N THR A 221 0.66 -15.00 20.03
CA THR A 221 1.18 -13.72 19.56
C THR A 221 0.39 -13.22 18.36
N ASP A 222 0.03 -14.12 17.43
CA ASP A 222 -0.85 -13.77 16.31
C ASP A 222 -2.22 -13.31 16.80
N GLU A 223 -2.78 -14.00 17.82
CA GLU A 223 -4.05 -13.63 18.47
C GLU A 223 -3.94 -12.23 19.11
N ALA A 224 -2.89 -11.97 19.90
CA ALA A 224 -2.66 -10.66 20.52
C ALA A 224 -2.44 -9.55 19.48
N ASN A 225 -1.73 -9.83 18.39
CA ASN A 225 -1.57 -8.89 17.28
C ASN A 225 -2.91 -8.60 16.59
N PHE A 226 -3.75 -9.64 16.41
CA PHE A 226 -5.06 -9.47 15.77
C PHE A 226 -5.99 -8.63 16.64
N ASP A 227 -5.98 -8.85 17.95
CA ASP A 227 -6.77 -8.06 18.93
C ASP A 227 -6.29 -6.60 19.00
N ALA A 228 -5.01 -6.37 18.67
CA ALA A 228 -4.42 -5.03 18.63
C ALA A 228 -4.70 -4.26 17.32
N LEU A 229 -5.30 -4.86 16.30
CA LEU A 229 -5.64 -4.19 15.04
C LEU A 229 -6.86 -3.29 15.18
#